data_a7e754dea983eca5b67a150eca5468a6
#
_entry.id   a7e754dea983eca5b67a150eca5468a6
#
_cell.length_a   1.000
_cell.length_b   1.000
_cell.length_c   1.000
_cell.angle_alpha   90.00
_cell.angle_beta   90.00
_cell.angle_gamma   90.00
#
_symmetry.space_group_name_H-M   'P 1'
#
loop_
_entity.id
_entity.type
_entity.pdbx_description
1 polymer ?
#
loop_
_entity_poly.entity_id
_entity_poly.type
_entity_poly.pdbx_seq_one_letter_code
_entity_poly.pdbx_strand_id
1 'polypeptide(L)'
;MTPIKIVSTKKSNILEIVWAPNNVCNYNCEYCWPGSNEGNYRSPEDLDLIVKNFNHLLAQYKTKLGKDKIHLKIGGGEPTLWKDLALFIKEIKKENDVYLTLISNGSRTLRWWKEYGNLIDNAHLSYHISQADPDHMIAVADTLFEFNKKVTVKVLMDRLHWQAGLDIIDYMKKNSKHKWFIMTAEVIEPEISKIRNIRVVNADDIQITPDQKKFLRNPLKRIPNLFWIWKNRKLVFEGQIRLYESVAYFTNGKSMKAKTNAYVNNNWNNFEGWSCDIGLEHFFIHWDGSIIGSCQQTLYGLDYSFNILDTNFVEVFNPEFKPAICSKKNCFCVPETHVSKFSLS
;
A
#
# COMPACT_ATOMS: atom_id res chain seq x y z
N MET A 1 6.86 11.33 -26.61
CA MET A 1 6.08 10.12 -26.94
C MET A 1 5.05 9.94 -25.83
N THR A 2 3.79 9.82 -26.18
CA THR A 2 2.71 9.58 -25.19
C THR A 2 2.28 8.13 -25.31
N PRO A 3 2.09 7.41 -24.21
CA PRO A 3 1.54 6.06 -24.26
C PRO A 3 0.08 6.10 -24.72
N ILE A 4 -0.37 5.03 -25.40
CA ILE A 4 -1.76 4.81 -25.80
C ILE A 4 -2.41 3.64 -25.05
N LYS A 5 -1.59 2.83 -24.40
CA LYS A 5 -2.03 1.67 -23.63
C LYS A 5 -1.05 1.38 -22.52
N ILE A 6 -1.55 1.02 -21.36
CA ILE A 6 -0.79 0.52 -20.22
C ILE A 6 -1.34 -0.85 -19.85
N VAL A 7 -0.47 -1.82 -19.68
CA VAL A 7 -0.87 -3.18 -19.28
C VAL A 7 -0.15 -3.56 -17.99
N SER A 8 -0.91 -3.95 -17.00
CA SER A 8 -0.38 -4.47 -15.75
C SER A 8 0.50 -5.71 -15.98
N THR A 9 1.60 -5.83 -15.27
CA THR A 9 2.43 -7.05 -15.28
C THR A 9 1.98 -8.06 -14.23
N LYS A 10 0.93 -7.78 -13.48
CA LYS A 10 0.33 -8.73 -12.54
C LYS A 10 -0.31 -9.89 -13.31
N LYS A 11 -0.32 -11.07 -12.67
CA LYS A 11 -1.09 -12.20 -13.22
C LYS A 11 -2.58 -11.85 -13.22
N SER A 12 -3.27 -12.24 -14.29
CA SER A 12 -4.69 -11.90 -14.50
C SER A 12 -5.63 -12.43 -13.39
N ASN A 13 -5.25 -13.53 -12.72
CA ASN A 13 -6.03 -14.12 -11.64
C ASN A 13 -5.80 -13.48 -10.26
N ILE A 14 -4.97 -12.42 -10.17
CA ILE A 14 -4.72 -11.72 -8.90
C ILE A 14 -5.62 -10.48 -8.82
N LEU A 15 -6.37 -10.37 -7.72
CA LEU A 15 -7.04 -9.15 -7.28
C LEU A 15 -6.19 -8.48 -6.20
N GLU A 16 -5.92 -7.20 -6.34
CA GLU A 16 -5.26 -6.42 -5.29
C GLU A 16 -6.27 -5.51 -4.60
N ILE A 17 -6.37 -5.64 -3.28
CA ILE A 17 -7.24 -4.83 -2.44
C ILE A 17 -6.35 -4.08 -1.44
N VAL A 18 -6.53 -2.78 -1.34
CA VAL A 18 -5.99 -1.98 -0.23
C VAL A 18 -7.15 -1.58 0.67
N TRP A 19 -7.07 -1.89 1.94
CA TRP A 19 -8.09 -1.53 2.90
C TRP A 19 -7.52 -0.75 4.07
N ALA A 20 -8.14 0.37 4.37
CA ALA A 20 -7.92 1.15 5.58
C ALA A 20 -9.12 0.94 6.53
N PRO A 21 -9.09 -0.03 7.47
CA PRO A 21 -10.25 -0.34 8.31
C PRO A 21 -10.56 0.76 9.34
N ASN A 22 -9.67 1.71 9.54
CA ASN A 22 -9.84 2.83 10.45
C ASN A 22 -8.90 4.00 10.10
N ASN A 23 -9.15 5.17 10.69
CA ASN A 23 -8.23 6.30 10.76
C ASN A 23 -7.86 6.65 12.21
N VAL A 24 -7.87 5.66 13.10
CA VAL A 24 -7.38 5.77 14.48
C VAL A 24 -5.92 5.36 14.51
N CYS A 25 -5.05 6.19 15.10
CA CYS A 25 -3.64 5.89 15.28
C CYS A 25 -3.20 6.27 16.68
N ASN A 26 -2.26 5.52 17.25
CA ASN A 26 -1.64 5.84 18.54
C ASN A 26 -0.39 6.73 18.38
N TYR A 27 0.03 7.02 17.15
CA TYR A 27 1.05 8.01 16.85
C TYR A 27 0.42 9.31 16.35
N ASN A 28 1.05 10.43 16.65
CA ASN A 28 0.65 11.76 16.20
C ASN A 28 1.75 12.38 15.33
N CYS A 29 1.98 11.78 14.15
CA CYS A 29 3.02 12.24 13.23
C CYS A 29 2.57 13.51 12.53
N GLU A 30 3.37 14.59 12.59
CA GLU A 30 3.07 15.90 11.98
C GLU A 30 2.88 15.84 10.46
N TYR A 31 3.52 14.87 9.81
CA TYR A 31 3.43 14.62 8.37
C TYR A 31 2.38 13.58 7.98
N CYS A 32 1.53 13.17 8.90
CA CYS A 32 0.48 12.22 8.58
C CYS A 32 -0.47 12.82 7.53
N TRP A 33 -0.91 11.98 6.61
CA TRP A 33 -1.88 12.39 5.61
C TRP A 33 -3.15 12.90 6.30
N PRO A 34 -3.70 14.08 5.90
CA PRO A 34 -4.96 14.57 6.46
C PRO A 34 -6.06 13.52 6.38
N GLY A 35 -6.77 13.33 7.46
CA GLY A 35 -7.80 12.31 7.59
C GLY A 35 -7.30 10.95 8.10
N SER A 36 -6.00 10.66 8.03
CA SER A 36 -5.48 9.31 8.34
C SER A 36 -5.29 9.02 9.83
N ASN A 37 -5.37 10.04 10.69
CA ASN A 37 -5.25 9.89 12.16
C ASN A 37 -6.24 10.78 12.94
N GLU A 38 -7.33 11.20 12.32
CA GLU A 38 -8.35 12.04 12.95
C GLU A 38 -9.23 11.28 13.94
N GLY A 39 -9.26 9.95 13.86
CA GLY A 39 -10.02 9.10 14.78
C GLY A 39 -11.54 9.09 14.56
N ASN A 40 -12.04 9.70 13.49
CA ASN A 40 -13.46 9.81 13.17
C ASN A 40 -14.06 8.47 12.78
N TYR A 41 -13.26 7.63 12.14
CA TYR A 41 -13.68 6.31 11.66
C TYR A 41 -12.95 5.23 12.44
N ARG A 42 -13.72 4.53 13.26
CA ARG A 42 -13.22 3.40 14.04
C ARG A 42 -13.30 2.12 13.21
N SER A 43 -12.53 1.14 13.62
CA SER A 43 -12.57 -0.19 13.00
C SER A 43 -13.97 -0.80 13.13
N PRO A 44 -14.38 -1.67 12.18
CA PRO A 44 -15.66 -2.37 12.25
C PRO A 44 -15.86 -3.10 13.59
N GLU A 45 -17.05 -2.99 14.17
CA GLU A 45 -17.38 -3.64 15.44
C GLU A 45 -18.04 -5.01 15.23
N ASP A 46 -18.78 -5.18 14.12
CA ASP A 46 -19.45 -6.44 13.76
C ASP A 46 -18.51 -7.27 12.86
N LEU A 47 -17.79 -8.19 13.49
CA LEU A 47 -16.84 -9.06 12.79
C LEU A 47 -17.55 -10.02 11.83
N ASP A 48 -18.69 -10.57 12.21
CA ASP A 48 -19.40 -11.57 11.40
C ASP A 48 -19.97 -10.92 10.13
N LEU A 49 -20.52 -9.72 10.28
CA LEU A 49 -20.99 -8.93 9.13
C LEU A 49 -19.85 -8.64 8.15
N ILE A 50 -18.71 -8.14 8.65
CA ILE A 50 -17.62 -7.75 7.75
C ILE A 50 -16.98 -8.97 7.08
N VAL A 51 -16.83 -10.10 7.77
CA VAL A 51 -16.35 -11.36 7.20
C VAL A 51 -17.31 -11.88 6.12
N LYS A 52 -18.63 -11.87 6.40
CA LYS A 52 -19.66 -12.24 5.43
C LYS A 52 -19.59 -11.38 4.16
N ASN A 53 -19.56 -10.07 4.32
CA ASN A 53 -19.51 -9.12 3.22
C ASN A 53 -18.22 -9.27 2.38
N PHE A 54 -17.07 -9.44 3.07
CA PHE A 54 -15.79 -9.66 2.40
C PHE A 54 -15.76 -10.97 1.61
N ASN A 55 -16.23 -12.08 2.19
CA ASN A 55 -16.31 -13.36 1.51
C ASN A 55 -17.23 -13.29 0.29
N HIS A 56 -18.38 -12.61 0.40
CA HIS A 56 -19.28 -12.38 -0.73
C HIS A 56 -18.58 -11.59 -1.85
N LEU A 57 -17.93 -10.47 -1.52
CA LEU A 57 -17.14 -9.68 -2.45
C LEU A 57 -16.12 -10.53 -3.20
N LEU A 58 -15.31 -11.30 -2.47
CA LEU A 58 -14.27 -12.15 -3.06
C LEU A 58 -14.87 -13.24 -3.96
N ALA A 59 -15.99 -13.82 -3.56
CA ALA A 59 -16.73 -14.82 -4.36
C ALA A 59 -17.22 -14.24 -5.70
N GLN A 60 -17.73 -13.00 -5.72
CA GLN A 60 -18.13 -12.32 -6.95
C GLN A 60 -16.96 -12.14 -7.91
N TYR A 61 -15.79 -11.68 -7.41
CA TYR A 61 -14.58 -11.52 -8.22
C TYR A 61 -14.06 -12.86 -8.74
N LYS A 62 -14.06 -13.89 -7.90
CA LYS A 62 -13.64 -15.25 -8.30
C LYS A 62 -14.55 -15.79 -9.40
N THR A 63 -15.85 -15.72 -9.21
CA THR A 63 -16.84 -16.32 -10.13
C THR A 63 -16.92 -15.56 -11.44
N LYS A 64 -16.96 -14.21 -11.41
CA LYS A 64 -17.20 -13.40 -12.61
C LYS A 64 -15.92 -13.02 -13.37
N LEU A 65 -14.77 -12.90 -12.67
CA LEU A 65 -13.52 -12.43 -13.25
C LEU A 65 -12.36 -13.44 -13.15
N GLY A 66 -12.57 -14.63 -12.55
CA GLY A 66 -11.51 -15.60 -12.34
C GLY A 66 -10.41 -15.13 -11.38
N LYS A 67 -10.71 -14.19 -10.49
CA LYS A 67 -9.77 -13.68 -9.48
C LYS A 67 -9.76 -14.61 -8.27
N ASP A 68 -8.96 -15.64 -8.33
CA ASP A 68 -8.86 -16.66 -7.27
C ASP A 68 -7.73 -16.43 -6.27
N LYS A 69 -6.85 -15.45 -6.53
CA LYS A 69 -5.76 -15.04 -5.65
C LYS A 69 -5.91 -13.60 -5.22
N ILE A 70 -5.90 -13.39 -3.92
CA ILE A 70 -6.15 -12.07 -3.34
C ILE A 70 -4.86 -11.54 -2.73
N HIS A 71 -4.42 -10.36 -3.14
CA HIS A 71 -3.39 -9.61 -2.43
C HIS A 71 -4.07 -8.52 -1.61
N LEU A 72 -4.34 -8.82 -0.35
CA LEU A 72 -4.93 -7.86 0.59
C LEU A 72 -3.83 -7.09 1.30
N LYS A 73 -3.90 -5.77 1.24
CA LYS A 73 -3.05 -4.85 1.98
C LYS A 73 -3.90 -4.10 2.99
N ILE A 74 -3.58 -4.25 4.26
CA ILE A 74 -4.27 -3.56 5.35
C ILE A 74 -3.35 -2.47 5.89
N GLY A 75 -3.86 -1.24 5.94
CA GLY A 75 -3.18 -0.05 6.44
C GLY A 75 -4.20 0.95 7.02
N GLY A 76 -3.95 2.24 6.86
CA GLY A 76 -4.84 3.31 7.35
C GLY A 76 -4.21 4.11 8.47
N GLY A 77 -4.89 4.31 9.60
CA GLY A 77 -4.31 4.79 10.86
C GLY A 77 -3.29 3.76 11.38
N GLU A 78 -3.56 3.14 12.53
CA GLU A 78 -2.81 1.95 12.95
C GLU A 78 -3.76 0.74 12.95
N PRO A 79 -3.67 -0.17 11.97
CA PRO A 79 -4.63 -1.25 11.84
C PRO A 79 -4.57 -2.26 13.00
N THR A 80 -3.43 -2.41 13.67
CA THR A 80 -3.30 -3.33 14.82
C THR A 80 -4.05 -2.87 16.06
N LEU A 81 -4.60 -1.64 16.06
CA LEU A 81 -5.52 -1.17 17.10
C LEU A 81 -6.92 -1.78 16.96
N TRP A 82 -7.27 -2.31 15.79
CA TRP A 82 -8.51 -3.06 15.63
C TRP A 82 -8.43 -4.38 16.40
N LYS A 83 -9.28 -4.50 17.42
CA LYS A 83 -9.26 -5.66 18.34
C LYS A 83 -9.47 -7.00 17.62
N ASP A 84 -10.30 -7.00 16.57
CA ASP A 84 -10.70 -8.21 15.84
C ASP A 84 -9.88 -8.46 14.56
N LEU A 85 -8.84 -7.64 14.29
CA LEU A 85 -8.00 -7.77 13.08
C LEU A 85 -7.48 -9.19 12.87
N ALA A 86 -6.97 -9.82 13.93
CA ALA A 86 -6.40 -11.17 13.84
C ALA A 86 -7.48 -12.23 13.53
N LEU A 87 -8.67 -12.07 14.12
CA LEU A 87 -9.82 -12.95 13.86
C LEU A 87 -10.32 -12.76 12.42
N PHE A 88 -10.49 -11.52 11.99
CA PHE A 88 -10.83 -11.22 10.59
C PHE A 88 -9.87 -11.91 9.61
N ILE A 89 -8.54 -11.75 9.80
CA ILE A 89 -7.54 -12.37 8.94
C ILE A 89 -7.68 -13.90 8.93
N LYS A 90 -7.90 -14.52 10.08
CA LYS A 90 -8.11 -15.97 10.18
C LYS A 90 -9.33 -16.40 9.38
N GLU A 91 -10.45 -15.70 9.56
CA GLU A 91 -11.72 -16.09 8.90
C GLU A 91 -11.63 -15.95 7.38
N ILE A 92 -11.12 -14.84 6.84
CA ILE A 92 -11.02 -14.67 5.39
C ILE A 92 -10.03 -15.64 4.73
N LYS A 93 -8.96 -16.05 5.45
CA LYS A 93 -7.96 -17.01 4.93
C LYS A 93 -8.44 -18.47 4.97
N LYS A 94 -9.51 -18.79 5.67
CA LYS A 94 -10.10 -20.14 5.66
C LYS A 94 -10.67 -20.52 4.29
N GLU A 95 -11.29 -19.57 3.63
CA GLU A 95 -12.06 -19.80 2.39
C GLU A 95 -11.37 -19.26 1.14
N ASN A 96 -10.36 -18.41 1.30
CA ASN A 96 -9.75 -17.67 0.20
C ASN A 96 -8.22 -17.78 0.20
N ASP A 97 -7.61 -17.83 -1.01
CA ASP A 97 -6.14 -17.73 -1.18
C ASP A 97 -5.71 -16.26 -1.02
N VAL A 98 -5.53 -15.84 0.23
CA VAL A 98 -5.18 -14.46 0.60
C VAL A 98 -3.72 -14.34 0.98
N TYR A 99 -2.96 -13.58 0.21
CA TYR A 99 -1.65 -13.06 0.58
C TYR A 99 -1.81 -11.71 1.27
N LEU A 100 -1.53 -11.66 2.58
CA LEU A 100 -1.72 -10.48 3.40
C LEU A 100 -0.44 -9.65 3.52
N THR A 101 -0.51 -8.38 3.17
CA THR A 101 0.48 -7.36 3.53
C THR A 101 -0.09 -6.44 4.61
N LEU A 102 0.54 -6.40 5.78
CA LEU A 102 0.19 -5.46 6.84
C LEU A 102 1.12 -4.25 6.79
N ILE A 103 0.54 -3.05 6.78
CA ILE A 103 1.25 -1.76 6.87
C ILE A 103 0.95 -1.21 8.26
N SER A 104 1.97 -1.14 9.11
CA SER A 104 1.82 -0.81 10.53
C SER A 104 2.98 0.05 11.02
N ASN A 105 2.76 0.83 12.06
CA ASN A 105 3.84 1.54 12.77
C ASN A 105 4.61 0.62 13.74
N GLY A 106 4.21 -0.66 13.85
CA GLY A 106 4.88 -1.67 14.66
C GLY A 106 4.67 -1.54 16.18
N SER A 107 3.90 -0.56 16.65
CA SER A 107 3.78 -0.21 18.07
C SER A 107 3.02 -1.20 18.95
N ARG A 108 2.31 -2.15 18.34
CA ARG A 108 1.60 -3.17 19.11
C ARG A 108 2.58 -3.97 19.96
N THR A 109 2.14 -4.46 21.14
CA THR A 109 3.01 -5.19 22.06
C THR A 109 3.68 -6.40 21.40
N LEU A 110 4.90 -6.73 21.79
CA LEU A 110 5.63 -7.89 21.25
C LEU A 110 4.86 -9.20 21.48
N ARG A 111 4.07 -9.29 22.55
CA ARG A 111 3.16 -10.42 22.81
C ARG A 111 2.18 -10.60 21.67
N TRP A 112 1.55 -9.52 21.19
CA TRP A 112 0.61 -9.57 20.06
C TRP A 112 1.30 -10.05 18.77
N TRP A 113 2.50 -9.55 18.48
CA TRP A 113 3.27 -9.99 17.30
C TRP A 113 3.67 -11.46 17.37
N LYS A 114 4.02 -11.97 18.56
CA LYS A 114 4.32 -13.40 18.77
C LYS A 114 3.09 -14.28 18.60
N GLU A 115 1.92 -13.79 19.00
CA GLU A 115 0.66 -14.55 18.93
C GLU A 115 0.07 -14.55 17.51
N TYR A 116 0.08 -13.40 16.83
CA TYR A 116 -0.64 -13.22 15.57
C TYR A 116 0.25 -12.93 14.36
N GLY A 117 1.51 -12.66 14.53
CA GLY A 117 2.43 -12.32 13.42
C GLY A 117 2.51 -13.40 12.35
N ASN A 118 2.27 -14.67 12.72
CA ASN A 118 2.25 -15.77 11.76
C ASN A 118 1.10 -15.70 10.74
N LEU A 119 0.05 -14.93 10.99
CA LEU A 119 -1.05 -14.70 10.06
C LEU A 119 -0.68 -13.76 8.90
N ILE A 120 0.37 -12.97 9.07
CA ILE A 120 0.84 -11.97 8.13
C ILE A 120 1.85 -12.61 7.18
N ASP A 121 1.73 -12.36 5.87
CA ASP A 121 2.68 -12.89 4.87
C ASP A 121 3.81 -11.89 4.58
N ASN A 122 3.49 -10.61 4.69
CA ASN A 122 4.43 -9.52 4.44
C ASN A 122 4.13 -8.34 5.39
N ALA A 123 5.11 -7.89 6.14
CA ALA A 123 5.00 -6.74 7.02
C ALA A 123 5.78 -5.54 6.47
N HIS A 124 5.09 -4.44 6.27
CA HIS A 124 5.69 -3.14 6.03
C HIS A 124 5.60 -2.32 7.32
N LEU A 125 6.68 -2.31 8.08
CA LEU A 125 6.77 -1.59 9.35
C LEU A 125 7.31 -0.19 9.09
N SER A 126 6.52 0.84 9.45
CA SER A 126 6.91 2.24 9.30
C SER A 126 7.56 2.73 10.58
N TYR A 127 8.86 3.03 10.54
CA TYR A 127 9.57 3.63 11.65
C TYR A 127 9.48 5.14 11.59
N HIS A 128 8.74 5.71 12.54
CA HIS A 128 8.55 7.15 12.71
C HIS A 128 9.52 7.67 13.77
N ILE A 129 10.55 8.42 13.35
CA ILE A 129 11.73 8.78 14.18
C ILE A 129 11.32 9.46 15.49
N SER A 130 10.29 10.31 15.48
CA SER A 130 9.82 11.04 16.66
C SER A 130 8.92 10.24 17.60
N GLN A 131 8.49 9.02 17.23
CA GLN A 131 7.45 8.27 17.94
C GLN A 131 7.86 6.83 18.29
N ALA A 132 8.69 6.21 17.43
CA ALA A 132 8.96 4.77 17.53
C ALA A 132 10.18 4.47 18.40
N ASP A 133 10.10 3.37 19.14
CA ASP A 133 11.23 2.78 19.88
C ASP A 133 12.00 1.82 18.95
N PRO A 134 13.32 2.02 18.76
CA PRO A 134 14.12 1.19 17.88
C PRO A 134 14.27 -0.26 18.36
N ASP A 135 14.40 -0.49 19.66
CA ASP A 135 14.58 -1.83 20.22
C ASP A 135 13.29 -2.65 20.08
N HIS A 136 12.15 -2.02 20.31
CA HIS A 136 10.85 -2.64 20.06
C HIS A 136 10.66 -2.97 18.58
N MET A 137 10.99 -2.05 17.68
CA MET A 137 10.89 -2.27 16.23
C MET A 137 11.78 -3.44 15.77
N ILE A 138 13.01 -3.53 16.27
CA ILE A 138 13.92 -4.64 16.02
C ILE A 138 13.31 -5.95 16.51
N ALA A 139 12.80 -5.99 17.75
CA ALA A 139 12.20 -7.20 18.32
C ALA A 139 10.97 -7.67 17.53
N VAL A 140 10.14 -6.75 17.04
CA VAL A 140 9.00 -7.07 16.18
C VAL A 140 9.47 -7.61 14.83
N ALA A 141 10.42 -6.94 14.18
CA ALA A 141 10.95 -7.36 12.89
C ALA A 141 11.64 -8.73 12.96
N ASP A 142 12.44 -8.97 14.00
CA ASP A 142 13.10 -10.26 14.25
C ASP A 142 12.07 -11.38 14.48
N THR A 143 11.03 -11.12 15.29
CA THR A 143 9.94 -12.09 15.54
C THR A 143 9.23 -12.50 14.25
N LEU A 144 8.90 -11.54 13.41
CA LEU A 144 8.24 -11.83 12.12
C LEU A 144 9.17 -12.57 11.16
N PHE A 145 10.45 -12.24 11.17
CA PHE A 145 11.45 -12.93 10.35
C PHE A 145 11.65 -14.39 10.78
N GLU A 146 11.63 -14.65 12.10
CA GLU A 146 11.67 -16.01 12.67
C GLU A 146 10.47 -16.86 12.24
N PHE A 147 9.33 -16.24 11.97
CA PHE A 147 8.16 -16.90 11.36
C PHE A 147 8.26 -17.06 9.83
N ASN A 148 9.42 -16.84 9.22
CA ASN A 148 9.65 -16.83 7.78
C ASN A 148 8.77 -15.82 7.02
N LYS A 149 8.40 -14.71 7.66
CA LYS A 149 7.63 -13.67 7.00
C LYS A 149 8.53 -12.67 6.27
N LYS A 150 7.99 -12.05 5.24
CA LYS A 150 8.66 -10.93 4.58
C LYS A 150 8.56 -9.71 5.47
N VAL A 151 9.69 -9.09 5.77
CA VAL A 151 9.74 -7.92 6.65
C VAL A 151 10.49 -6.79 5.98
N THR A 152 9.84 -5.65 5.88
CA THR A 152 10.45 -4.39 5.42
C THR A 152 10.22 -3.33 6.48
N VAL A 153 11.29 -2.81 7.07
CA VAL A 153 11.23 -1.63 7.93
C VAL A 153 11.52 -0.40 7.07
N LYS A 154 10.57 0.54 7.03
CA LYS A 154 10.69 1.81 6.32
C LYS A 154 10.99 2.92 7.33
N VAL A 155 12.21 3.42 7.33
CA VAL A 155 12.57 4.60 8.13
C VAL A 155 12.08 5.84 7.40
N LEU A 156 11.15 6.56 8.01
CA LEU A 156 10.55 7.78 7.45
C LEU A 156 11.55 8.93 7.63
N MET A 157 12.13 9.39 6.52
CA MET A 157 13.17 10.42 6.50
C MET A 157 12.55 11.79 6.27
N ASP A 158 12.58 12.62 7.30
CA ASP A 158 12.27 14.03 7.21
C ASP A 158 13.55 14.89 7.41
N ARG A 159 13.45 16.18 7.10
CA ARG A 159 14.60 17.10 7.16
C ARG A 159 15.07 17.34 8.60
N LEU A 160 14.12 17.47 9.52
CA LEU A 160 14.40 17.83 10.92
C LEU A 160 15.14 16.71 11.66
N HIS A 161 14.79 15.45 11.34
CA HIS A 161 15.35 14.26 11.99
C HIS A 161 16.30 13.48 11.08
N TRP A 162 16.88 14.13 10.07
CA TRP A 162 17.69 13.48 9.05
C TRP A 162 18.83 12.62 9.63
N GLN A 163 19.66 13.21 10.52
CA GLN A 163 20.80 12.50 11.10
C GLN A 163 20.32 11.36 12.00
N ALA A 164 19.32 11.61 12.84
CA ALA A 164 18.71 10.57 13.68
C ALA A 164 18.18 9.38 12.84
N GLY A 165 17.61 9.66 11.67
CA GLY A 165 17.18 8.60 10.74
C GLY A 165 18.34 7.75 10.22
N LEU A 166 19.49 8.34 9.91
CA LEU A 166 20.68 7.60 9.50
C LEU A 166 21.25 6.78 10.66
N ASP A 167 21.33 7.36 11.85
CA ASP A 167 21.83 6.69 13.05
C ASP A 167 20.95 5.50 13.44
N ILE A 168 19.62 5.63 13.33
CA ILE A 168 18.65 4.55 13.54
C ILE A 168 18.86 3.40 12.56
N ILE A 169 19.09 3.70 11.29
CA ILE A 169 19.36 2.66 10.28
C ILE A 169 20.59 1.85 10.65
N ASP A 170 21.67 2.53 11.07
CA ASP A 170 22.91 1.87 11.47
C ASP A 170 22.75 1.12 12.80
N TYR A 171 21.99 1.69 13.75
CA TYR A 171 21.62 1.03 14.99
C TYR A 171 20.85 -0.28 14.73
N MET A 172 19.79 -0.24 13.90
CA MET A 172 19.01 -1.42 13.56
C MET A 172 19.86 -2.51 12.88
N LYS A 173 20.76 -2.12 11.95
CA LYS A 173 21.67 -3.08 11.30
C LYS A 173 22.62 -3.76 12.30
N LYS A 174 23.09 -3.03 13.30
CA LYS A 174 24.02 -3.54 14.30
C LYS A 174 23.35 -4.44 15.32
N ASN A 175 22.12 -4.12 15.74
CA ASN A 175 21.46 -4.76 16.87
C ASN A 175 20.40 -5.81 16.45
N SER A 176 20.00 -5.89 15.17
CA SER A 176 19.10 -6.93 14.69
C SER A 176 19.78 -8.30 14.68
N LYS A 177 19.07 -9.33 15.14
CA LYS A 177 19.52 -10.73 15.07
C LYS A 177 19.53 -11.25 13.63
N HIS A 178 18.57 -10.77 12.82
CA HIS A 178 18.34 -11.23 11.47
C HIS A 178 18.55 -10.13 10.42
N LYS A 179 18.65 -10.51 9.16
CA LYS A 179 18.90 -9.59 8.04
C LYS A 179 17.62 -9.35 7.24
N TRP A 180 16.60 -8.77 7.87
CA TRP A 180 15.41 -8.25 7.20
C TRP A 180 15.71 -6.94 6.42
N PHE A 181 14.77 -6.50 5.61
CA PHE A 181 15.02 -5.37 4.71
C PHE A 181 14.75 -4.03 5.39
N ILE A 182 15.73 -3.13 5.38
CA ILE A 182 15.60 -1.75 5.82
C ILE A 182 15.61 -0.85 4.58
N MET A 183 14.66 0.05 4.47
CA MET A 183 14.64 1.07 3.43
C MET A 183 14.31 2.44 4.01
N THR A 184 14.77 3.48 3.33
CA THR A 184 14.36 4.85 3.60
C THR A 184 13.10 5.17 2.80
N ALA A 185 12.20 5.93 3.40
CA ALA A 185 11.06 6.52 2.71
C ALA A 185 11.08 8.05 2.96
N GLU A 186 11.05 8.81 1.89
CA GLU A 186 11.00 10.26 1.98
C GLU A 186 9.63 10.68 2.54
N VAL A 187 9.63 11.58 3.52
CA VAL A 187 8.44 12.34 3.87
C VAL A 187 8.29 13.43 2.82
N ILE A 188 7.26 13.33 2.01
CA ILE A 188 6.97 14.27 0.93
C ILE A 188 5.54 14.79 1.08
N GLU A 189 5.34 16.05 0.71
CA GLU A 189 4.00 16.54 0.45
C GLU A 189 3.51 15.93 -0.86
N PRO A 190 2.44 15.15 -0.87
CA PRO A 190 1.91 14.62 -2.11
C PRO A 190 1.40 15.75 -2.99
N GLU A 191 1.68 15.73 -4.29
CA GLU A 191 1.16 16.74 -5.22
C GLU A 191 -0.37 16.82 -5.21
N ILE A 192 -1.04 15.74 -4.84
CA ILE A 192 -2.49 15.71 -4.69
C ILE A 192 -2.98 16.65 -3.58
N SER A 193 -2.17 16.94 -2.54
CA SER A 193 -2.51 17.93 -1.52
C SER A 193 -2.56 19.32 -2.10
N LYS A 194 -1.67 19.66 -3.02
CA LYS A 194 -1.63 20.94 -3.74
C LYS A 194 -2.85 21.11 -4.65
N ILE A 195 -3.22 20.01 -5.35
CA ILE A 195 -4.38 20.01 -6.26
C ILE A 195 -5.70 20.21 -5.48
N ARG A 196 -5.79 19.70 -4.24
CA ARG A 196 -6.98 19.77 -3.40
C ARG A 196 -7.00 20.91 -2.40
N ASN A 197 -5.98 21.77 -2.40
CA ASN A 197 -5.74 22.78 -1.35
C ASN A 197 -5.71 22.17 0.08
N ILE A 198 -5.36 20.90 0.20
CA ILE A 198 -5.17 20.23 1.49
C ILE A 198 -3.69 20.31 1.80
N ARG A 199 -3.32 21.09 2.78
CA ARG A 199 -1.92 21.18 3.22
C ARG A 199 -1.66 20.12 4.29
N VAL A 200 -0.62 19.31 4.09
CA VAL A 200 -0.05 18.52 5.18
C VAL A 200 0.59 19.52 6.15
N VAL A 201 0.22 19.48 7.41
CA VAL A 201 0.72 20.42 8.41
C VAL A 201 2.25 20.33 8.44
N ASN A 202 2.90 21.52 8.32
CA ASN A 202 4.37 21.66 8.31
C ASN A 202 5.13 20.91 7.21
N ALA A 203 4.49 20.53 6.10
CA ALA A 203 5.14 19.77 5.02
C ALA A 203 6.41 20.47 4.48
N ASP A 204 6.38 21.78 4.33
CA ASP A 204 7.52 22.57 3.83
C ASP A 204 8.73 22.51 4.77
N ASP A 205 8.48 22.40 6.09
CA ASP A 205 9.53 22.36 7.12
C ASP A 205 10.17 20.98 7.25
N ILE A 206 9.43 19.92 6.97
CA ILE A 206 9.87 18.53 7.12
C ILE A 206 10.36 17.90 5.81
N GLN A 207 10.08 18.50 4.65
CA GLN A 207 10.55 17.98 3.36
C GLN A 207 12.07 17.95 3.29
N ILE A 208 12.62 16.84 2.85
CA ILE A 208 14.06 16.68 2.68
C ILE A 208 14.60 17.60 1.58
N THR A 209 15.79 18.14 1.79
CA THR A 209 16.48 19.02 0.84
C THR A 209 16.83 18.28 -0.46
N PRO A 210 17.09 19.01 -1.58
CA PRO A 210 17.56 18.39 -2.82
C PRO A 210 18.83 17.53 -2.64
N ASP A 211 19.77 17.95 -1.77
CA ASP A 211 20.99 17.20 -1.50
C ASP A 211 20.71 15.93 -0.69
N GLN A 212 19.85 15.99 0.30
CA GLN A 212 19.37 14.83 1.05
C GLN A 212 18.64 13.86 0.12
N LYS A 213 17.82 14.37 -0.80
CA LYS A 213 17.14 13.58 -1.83
C LYS A 213 18.13 12.89 -2.79
N LYS A 214 19.17 13.62 -3.22
CA LYS A 214 20.26 13.08 -4.03
C LYS A 214 21.03 11.99 -3.28
N PHE A 215 21.28 12.18 -1.99
CA PHE A 215 21.90 11.17 -1.13
C PHE A 215 21.06 9.88 -1.07
N LEU A 216 19.75 9.98 -0.83
CA LEU A 216 18.87 8.80 -0.79
C LEU A 216 18.72 8.10 -2.13
N ARG A 217 18.86 8.83 -3.24
CA ARG A 217 18.81 8.27 -4.60
C ARG A 217 20.10 7.54 -5.00
N ASN A 218 21.20 7.74 -4.27
CA ASN A 218 22.44 7.03 -4.53
C ASN A 218 22.28 5.54 -4.15
N PRO A 219 22.29 4.60 -5.12
CA PRO A 219 22.06 3.18 -4.84
C PRO A 219 23.10 2.59 -3.86
N LEU A 220 24.33 3.09 -3.87
CA LEU A 220 25.39 2.62 -2.96
C LEU A 220 25.14 3.04 -1.50
N LYS A 221 24.41 4.15 -1.27
CA LYS A 221 24.06 4.65 0.06
C LYS A 221 22.69 4.19 0.51
N ARG A 222 21.76 3.99 -0.44
CA ARG A 222 20.38 3.56 -0.18
C ARG A 222 20.25 2.09 0.18
N ILE A 223 21.15 1.24 -0.32
CA ILE A 223 21.12 -0.19 -0.11
C ILE A 223 22.26 -0.54 0.86
N PRO A 224 21.98 -0.73 2.14
CA PRO A 224 23.00 -0.93 3.16
C PRO A 224 23.87 -2.18 2.96
N ASN A 225 23.51 -3.07 2.04
CA ASN A 225 24.24 -4.29 1.81
C ASN A 225 23.97 -4.89 0.41
N LEU A 226 24.58 -4.27 -0.62
CA LEU A 226 24.54 -4.82 -1.99
C LEU A 226 25.05 -6.29 -2.03
N PHE A 227 26.05 -6.61 -1.19
CA PHE A 227 26.57 -7.98 -1.07
C PHE A 227 25.51 -8.93 -0.48
N TRP A 228 24.74 -8.49 0.52
CA TRP A 228 23.66 -9.30 1.08
C TRP A 228 22.52 -9.49 0.08
N ILE A 229 22.14 -8.45 -0.66
CA ILE A 229 21.15 -8.53 -1.73
C ILE A 229 21.63 -9.49 -2.82
N TRP A 230 22.90 -9.41 -3.20
CA TRP A 230 23.49 -10.33 -4.18
C TRP A 230 23.50 -11.78 -3.69
N LYS A 231 23.90 -11.99 -2.43
CA LYS A 231 23.93 -13.34 -1.79
C LYS A 231 22.52 -13.91 -1.60
N ASN A 232 21.53 -13.08 -1.33
CA ASN A 232 20.15 -13.49 -1.07
C ASN A 232 19.20 -13.06 -2.21
N ARG A 233 19.73 -12.82 -3.41
CA ARG A 233 18.96 -12.38 -4.58
C ARG A 233 17.69 -13.22 -4.83
N LYS A 234 17.70 -14.50 -4.52
CA LYS A 234 16.53 -15.38 -4.63
C LYS A 234 15.39 -14.94 -3.71
N LEU A 235 15.68 -14.63 -2.45
CA LEU A 235 14.71 -14.11 -1.48
C LEU A 235 14.24 -12.68 -1.82
N VAL A 236 15.13 -11.85 -2.37
CA VAL A 236 14.84 -10.46 -2.73
C VAL A 236 14.02 -10.39 -4.03
N PHE A 237 14.30 -11.25 -5.01
CA PHE A 237 13.65 -11.21 -6.32
C PHE A 237 12.40 -12.09 -6.43
N GLU A 238 12.23 -13.12 -5.60
CA GLU A 238 11.06 -14.00 -5.65
C GLU A 238 9.81 -13.46 -4.94
N GLY A 239 9.80 -12.21 -4.49
CA GLY A 239 8.56 -11.63 -4.02
C GLY A 239 8.61 -10.51 -2.98
N GLN A 240 9.76 -10.08 -2.47
CA GLN A 240 9.82 -9.02 -1.45
C GLN A 240 9.75 -7.61 -2.04
N ILE A 241 10.21 -7.42 -3.26
CA ILE A 241 10.06 -6.17 -3.99
C ILE A 241 9.31 -6.50 -5.27
N ARG A 242 8.01 -6.70 -5.22
CA ARG A 242 7.18 -6.43 -6.40
C ARG A 242 7.21 -4.93 -6.59
N LEU A 243 8.19 -4.48 -7.30
CA LEU A 243 8.15 -3.15 -7.88
C LEU A 243 6.91 -3.15 -8.76
N TYR A 244 5.96 -2.25 -8.45
CA TYR A 244 4.84 -2.03 -9.35
C TYR A 244 5.41 -1.67 -10.72
N GLU A 245 5.14 -2.50 -11.68
CA GLU A 245 5.58 -2.36 -13.06
C GLU A 245 4.39 -2.61 -13.98
N SER A 246 4.37 -1.90 -15.07
CA SER A 246 3.45 -2.12 -16.18
C SER A 246 4.20 -1.92 -17.48
N VAL A 247 3.61 -2.37 -18.57
CA VAL A 247 4.15 -2.14 -19.91
C VAL A 247 3.36 -1.00 -20.55
N ALA A 248 4.06 0.09 -20.86
CA ALA A 248 3.52 1.18 -21.65
C ALA A 248 3.74 0.89 -23.15
N TYR A 249 2.71 1.06 -23.96
CA TYR A 249 2.73 0.94 -25.41
C TYR A 249 2.51 2.31 -26.03
N PHE A 250 3.23 2.62 -27.09
CA PHE A 250 3.26 3.93 -27.73
C PHE A 250 2.75 3.88 -29.17
N THR A 251 2.33 5.02 -29.72
CA THR A 251 1.81 5.18 -31.08
C THR A 251 2.77 4.68 -32.17
N ASN A 252 4.07 4.68 -31.92
CA ASN A 252 5.11 4.22 -32.85
C ASN A 252 5.38 2.71 -32.78
N GLY A 253 4.51 1.93 -32.12
CA GLY A 253 4.63 0.48 -31.97
C GLY A 253 5.66 0.02 -30.91
N LYS A 254 6.40 0.94 -30.28
CA LYS A 254 7.32 0.59 -29.20
C LYS A 254 6.59 0.31 -27.91
N SER A 255 7.21 -0.50 -27.05
CA SER A 255 6.74 -0.75 -25.70
C SER A 255 7.88 -0.65 -24.69
N MET A 256 7.56 -0.31 -23.44
CA MET A 256 8.56 -0.18 -22.39
C MET A 256 7.97 -0.59 -21.04
N LYS A 257 8.72 -1.39 -20.26
CA LYS A 257 8.41 -1.58 -18.84
C LYS A 257 8.68 -0.29 -18.07
N ALA A 258 7.72 0.16 -17.32
CA ALA A 258 7.80 1.41 -16.58
C ALA A 258 7.34 1.22 -15.13
N LYS A 259 8.00 1.95 -14.23
CA LYS A 259 7.62 2.13 -12.82
C LYS A 259 6.89 3.47 -12.68
N THR A 260 6.15 3.64 -11.58
CA THR A 260 5.39 4.87 -11.30
C THR A 260 6.20 6.16 -11.57
N ASN A 261 7.44 6.22 -11.09
CA ASN A 261 8.28 7.40 -11.31
C ASN A 261 8.57 7.69 -12.79
N ALA A 262 8.58 6.67 -13.66
CA ALA A 262 8.76 6.89 -15.08
C ALA A 262 7.52 7.56 -15.69
N TYR A 263 6.32 7.16 -15.25
CA TYR A 263 5.08 7.81 -15.70
C TYR A 263 5.02 9.27 -15.28
N VAL A 264 5.32 9.55 -14.02
CA VAL A 264 5.31 10.91 -13.47
C VAL A 264 6.40 11.79 -14.12
N ASN A 265 7.64 11.31 -14.18
CA ASN A 265 8.77 12.10 -14.69
C ASN A 265 8.66 12.43 -16.20
N ASN A 266 7.90 11.64 -16.95
CA ASN A 266 7.69 11.86 -18.38
C ASN A 266 6.30 12.46 -18.68
N ASN A 267 5.53 12.84 -17.66
CA ASN A 267 4.15 13.34 -17.80
C ASN A 267 3.23 12.35 -18.54
N TRP A 268 3.43 11.04 -18.34
CA TRP A 268 2.62 9.96 -18.92
C TRP A 268 1.48 9.50 -18.04
N ASN A 269 1.25 10.17 -16.93
CA ASN A 269 0.27 9.81 -15.91
C ASN A 269 -1.06 10.59 -16.02
N ASN A 270 -1.31 11.24 -17.15
CA ASN A 270 -2.62 11.80 -17.48
C ASN A 270 -3.45 10.75 -18.20
N PHE A 271 -4.52 10.28 -17.55
CA PHE A 271 -5.41 9.24 -18.07
C PHE A 271 -6.88 9.72 -18.16
N GLU A 272 -7.12 11.03 -18.12
CA GLU A 272 -8.47 11.58 -18.29
C GLU A 272 -9.10 11.07 -19.59
N GLY A 273 -10.30 10.52 -19.53
CA GLY A 273 -11.01 9.95 -20.67
C GLY A 273 -10.58 8.53 -21.08
N TRP A 274 -9.57 7.93 -20.41
CA TRP A 274 -9.16 6.57 -20.73
C TRP A 274 -10.07 5.53 -20.05
N SER A 275 -10.26 4.39 -20.73
CA SER A 275 -10.78 3.19 -20.10
C SER A 275 -9.75 2.64 -19.11
N CYS A 276 -10.15 2.39 -17.85
CA CYS A 276 -9.29 1.99 -16.76
C CYS A 276 -9.88 0.78 -16.02
N ASP A 277 -9.08 -0.28 -15.88
CA ASP A 277 -9.47 -1.51 -15.18
C ASP A 277 -9.42 -1.37 -13.65
N ILE A 278 -9.49 -0.13 -13.14
CA ILE A 278 -9.73 0.12 -11.72
C ILE A 278 -11.08 -0.52 -11.32
N GLY A 279 -11.08 -1.22 -10.20
CA GLY A 279 -12.24 -2.05 -9.83
C GLY A 279 -12.16 -3.48 -10.37
N LEU A 280 -11.41 -3.75 -11.44
CA LEU A 280 -11.24 -5.10 -11.99
C LEU A 280 -9.91 -5.76 -11.55
N GLU A 281 -8.86 -4.98 -11.46
CA GLU A 281 -7.52 -5.44 -11.07
C GLU A 281 -7.10 -4.98 -9.68
N HIS A 282 -7.62 -3.85 -9.25
CA HIS A 282 -7.28 -3.18 -8.01
C HIS A 282 -8.40 -2.25 -7.57
N PHE A 283 -8.64 -2.16 -6.26
CA PHE A 283 -9.46 -1.13 -5.64
C PHE A 283 -9.02 -0.85 -4.20
N PHE A 284 -9.57 0.20 -3.65
CA PHE A 284 -9.35 0.66 -2.29
C PHE A 284 -10.67 0.57 -1.49
N ILE A 285 -10.61 0.06 -0.27
CA ILE A 285 -11.70 0.17 0.70
C ILE A 285 -11.27 1.23 1.71
N HIS A 286 -12.01 2.31 1.72
CA HIS A 286 -11.74 3.46 2.55
C HIS A 286 -12.17 3.18 4.01
N TRP A 287 -11.73 4.01 4.95
CA TRP A 287 -12.08 3.84 6.39
C TRP A 287 -13.57 3.97 6.70
N ASP A 288 -14.36 4.63 5.86
CA ASP A 288 -15.81 4.69 5.94
C ASP A 288 -16.52 3.48 5.31
N GLY A 289 -15.76 2.51 4.81
CA GLY A 289 -16.25 1.30 4.14
C GLY A 289 -16.48 1.44 2.63
N SER A 290 -16.35 2.63 2.06
CA SER A 290 -16.56 2.86 0.63
C SER A 290 -15.57 2.10 -0.23
N ILE A 291 -16.05 1.37 -1.25
CA ILE A 291 -15.27 0.65 -2.25
C ILE A 291 -15.05 1.55 -3.46
N ILE A 292 -13.85 2.10 -3.57
CA ILE A 292 -13.49 3.15 -4.56
C ILE A 292 -12.08 2.94 -5.09
N GLY A 293 -11.66 3.73 -6.08
CA GLY A 293 -10.24 3.94 -6.38
C GLY A 293 -9.57 4.80 -5.33
N SER A 294 -8.27 4.64 -5.08
CA SER A 294 -7.50 5.51 -4.16
C SER A 294 -7.54 6.98 -4.59
N CYS A 295 -7.80 7.26 -5.87
CA CYS A 295 -8.08 8.61 -6.39
C CYS A 295 -9.52 9.08 -6.13
N GLN A 296 -10.28 8.36 -5.32
CA GLN A 296 -11.71 8.60 -5.04
C GLN A 296 -12.59 8.54 -6.30
N GLN A 297 -12.20 7.75 -7.27
CA GLN A 297 -13.05 7.46 -8.42
C GLN A 297 -14.01 6.33 -8.08
N THR A 298 -15.29 6.47 -8.47
CA THR A 298 -16.27 5.39 -8.44
C THR A 298 -15.88 4.28 -9.41
N LEU A 299 -16.32 3.06 -9.12
CA LEU A 299 -15.93 1.87 -9.88
C LEU A 299 -17.09 1.40 -10.76
N TYR A 300 -16.79 0.50 -11.67
CA TYR A 300 -17.77 -0.19 -12.51
C TYR A 300 -18.64 0.73 -13.39
N GLY A 301 -18.21 1.97 -13.61
CA GLY A 301 -18.98 2.98 -14.35
C GLY A 301 -20.24 3.47 -13.62
N LEU A 302 -20.29 3.28 -12.30
CA LEU A 302 -21.36 3.77 -11.45
C LEU A 302 -21.08 5.21 -10.99
N ASP A 303 -22.11 5.92 -10.59
CA ASP A 303 -22.04 7.26 -9.98
C ASP A 303 -22.05 7.22 -8.44
N TYR A 304 -22.15 6.03 -7.85
CA TYR A 304 -22.09 5.75 -6.42
C TYR A 304 -21.03 4.68 -6.10
N SER A 305 -20.65 4.57 -4.84
CA SER A 305 -19.79 3.52 -4.30
C SER A 305 -20.59 2.53 -3.45
N PHE A 306 -20.24 1.24 -3.55
CA PHE A 306 -20.69 0.26 -2.56
C PHE A 306 -19.97 0.49 -1.24
N ASN A 307 -20.61 0.12 -0.15
CA ASN A 307 -20.00 0.18 1.19
C ASN A 307 -19.93 -1.22 1.82
N ILE A 308 -18.71 -1.68 2.12
CA ILE A 308 -18.48 -3.02 2.67
C ILE A 308 -19.06 -3.19 4.09
N LEU A 309 -19.38 -2.09 4.77
CA LEU A 309 -19.95 -2.08 6.12
C LEU A 309 -21.48 -2.13 6.12
N ASP A 310 -22.14 -2.06 4.96
CA ASP A 310 -23.60 -2.09 4.88
C ASP A 310 -24.16 -3.46 5.24
N THR A 311 -25.23 -3.48 6.00
CA THR A 311 -25.92 -4.72 6.42
C THR A 311 -26.53 -5.48 5.26
N ASN A 312 -26.96 -4.77 4.22
CA ASN A 312 -27.53 -5.33 2.99
C ASN A 312 -26.50 -5.51 1.85
N PHE A 313 -25.18 -5.40 2.15
CA PHE A 313 -24.12 -5.48 1.14
C PHE A 313 -24.24 -6.71 0.25
N VAL A 314 -24.49 -7.90 0.83
CA VAL A 314 -24.60 -9.16 0.08
C VAL A 314 -25.76 -9.12 -0.93
N GLU A 315 -26.82 -8.39 -0.64
CA GLU A 315 -27.99 -8.27 -1.50
C GLU A 315 -27.75 -7.28 -2.66
N VAL A 316 -27.04 -6.19 -2.39
CA VAL A 316 -26.85 -5.09 -3.34
C VAL A 316 -25.56 -5.20 -4.15
N PHE A 317 -24.52 -5.86 -3.63
CA PHE A 317 -23.21 -5.96 -4.31
C PHE A 317 -23.27 -7.01 -5.43
N ASN A 318 -23.74 -6.59 -6.57
CA ASN A 318 -23.79 -7.40 -7.79
C ASN A 318 -23.45 -6.54 -9.02
N PRO A 319 -22.24 -5.90 -9.07
CA PRO A 319 -21.92 -4.98 -10.15
C PRO A 319 -21.77 -5.69 -11.49
N GLU A 320 -22.07 -4.97 -12.55
CA GLU A 320 -21.54 -5.28 -13.87
C GLU A 320 -20.06 -4.92 -13.89
N PHE A 321 -19.18 -5.94 -13.86
CA PHE A 321 -17.74 -5.72 -13.84
C PHE A 321 -17.25 -5.16 -15.17
N LYS A 322 -17.15 -3.85 -15.28
CA LYS A 322 -16.67 -3.14 -16.45
C LYS A 322 -15.63 -2.09 -16.09
N PRO A 323 -14.73 -1.73 -17.02
CA PRO A 323 -13.76 -0.67 -16.81
C PRO A 323 -14.43 0.65 -16.47
N ALA A 324 -13.81 1.47 -15.66
CA ALA A 324 -14.23 2.83 -15.40
C ALA A 324 -13.59 3.80 -16.43
N ILE A 325 -14.29 4.88 -16.76
CA ILE A 325 -13.68 5.98 -17.50
C ILE A 325 -12.92 6.87 -16.50
N CYS A 326 -11.63 7.01 -16.69
CA CYS A 326 -10.80 7.79 -15.79
C CYS A 326 -11.16 9.28 -15.84
N SER A 327 -11.51 9.84 -14.67
CA SER A 327 -11.87 11.26 -14.53
C SER A 327 -10.66 12.12 -14.07
N LYS A 328 -9.47 11.55 -13.94
CA LYS A 328 -8.32 12.19 -13.31
C LYS A 328 -7.26 12.59 -14.32
N LYS A 329 -6.88 13.86 -14.32
CA LYS A 329 -5.75 14.38 -15.12
C LYS A 329 -4.42 13.78 -14.68
N ASN A 330 -4.28 13.45 -13.39
CA ASN A 330 -3.02 12.94 -12.85
C ASN A 330 -3.25 11.69 -11.98
N CYS A 331 -2.57 10.61 -12.32
CA CYS A 331 -2.58 9.37 -11.56
C CYS A 331 -1.24 9.20 -10.85
N PHE A 332 -1.24 9.37 -9.51
CA PHE A 332 -0.02 9.31 -8.68
C PHE A 332 0.01 8.10 -7.75
N CYS A 333 -1.13 7.46 -7.51
CA CYS A 333 -1.20 6.31 -6.62
C CYS A 333 -0.43 5.15 -7.22
N VAL A 334 0.58 4.66 -6.50
CA VAL A 334 1.49 3.62 -7.00
C VAL A 334 0.74 2.38 -7.52
N PRO A 335 -0.22 1.78 -6.79
CA PRO A 335 -0.96 0.64 -7.31
C PRO A 335 -1.74 0.97 -8.58
N GLU A 336 -2.45 2.09 -8.59
CA GLU A 336 -3.37 2.46 -9.66
C GLU A 336 -2.67 2.91 -10.94
N THR A 337 -1.48 3.51 -10.84
CA THR A 337 -0.68 3.86 -12.01
C THR A 337 -0.41 2.63 -12.89
N HIS A 338 -0.35 1.44 -12.26
CA HIS A 338 -0.03 0.17 -12.93
C HIS A 338 -1.24 -0.70 -13.25
N VAL A 339 -2.46 -0.25 -12.94
CA VAL A 339 -3.70 -0.88 -13.42
C VAL A 339 -3.77 -0.71 -14.94
N SER A 340 -4.28 -1.72 -15.64
CA SER A 340 -4.42 -1.68 -17.10
C SER A 340 -5.32 -0.54 -17.54
N LYS A 341 -4.89 0.19 -18.59
CA LYS A 341 -5.58 1.38 -19.13
C LYS A 341 -5.40 1.46 -20.64
N PHE A 342 -6.43 1.96 -21.30
CA PHE A 342 -6.50 2.03 -22.74
C PHE A 342 -7.03 3.41 -23.16
N SER A 343 -6.29 4.11 -24.03
CA SER A 343 -6.81 5.32 -24.67
C SER A 343 -8.02 4.97 -25.52
N LEU A 344 -9.06 5.80 -25.45
CA LEU A 344 -10.25 5.68 -26.27
C LEU A 344 -10.20 6.59 -27.51
N SER A 345 -9.11 7.35 -27.66
CA SER A 345 -8.82 8.24 -28.81
C SER A 345 -7.81 7.63 -29.76
#